data_64af6cb76aec9d073efbabc098260c47
#
_entry.id   64af6cb76aec9d073efbabc098260c47
#
_cell.length_a   1.000
_cell.length_b   1.000
_cell.length_c   1.000
_cell.angle_alpha   90.00
_cell.angle_beta   90.00
_cell.angle_gamma   90.00
#
_symmetry.space_group_name_H-M   'P 1'
#
loop_
_entity.id
_entity.type
_entity.pdbx_description
1 polymer ?
#
loop_
_entity_poly.entity_id
_entity_poly.type
_entity_poly.pdbx_seq_one_letter_code
_entity_poly.pdbx_strand_id
1 'polypeptide(L)'
;ATTRAGQLTAPLRDRFGVILRLEMYTPEQLSLIVKRSAGILEIPIDEDGAREIASRSRGTPRIANRLLKRARDFAEVMGNGVITGDTAKIALGRMEIDELGLDLIDRLLLTSMIKNYNGGPVGLETIAATKGEEAVTIEDVYEPYLMQIGFLSKTPRGRVVTVKAYEHLKLPMNGQQKLDI
;
A
#
# COMPACT_ATOMS: atom_id res chain seq x y z
N ALA A 1 -8.87 -20.09 1.10
CA ALA A 1 -7.80 -19.14 1.46
C ALA A 1 -8.33 -18.14 2.48
N THR A 2 -7.45 -17.63 3.35
CA THR A 2 -7.76 -16.59 4.34
C THR A 2 -6.56 -15.71 4.60
N THR A 3 -6.78 -14.43 4.86
CA THR A 3 -5.76 -13.50 5.36
C THR A 3 -5.62 -13.55 6.89
N ARG A 4 -6.60 -14.16 7.57
CA ARG A 4 -6.68 -14.25 9.04
C ARG A 4 -6.53 -15.70 9.52
N ALA A 5 -5.40 -16.34 9.19
CA ALA A 5 -5.13 -17.72 9.58
C ALA A 5 -5.21 -17.95 11.10
N GLY A 6 -4.90 -16.95 11.91
CA GLY A 6 -5.00 -17.01 13.37
C GLY A 6 -6.43 -17.12 13.92
N GLN A 7 -7.44 -16.74 13.13
CA GLN A 7 -8.86 -16.89 13.52
C GLN A 7 -9.45 -18.28 13.21
N LEU A 8 -8.71 -19.10 12.47
CA LEU A 8 -9.13 -20.48 12.22
C LEU A 8 -8.90 -21.33 13.47
N THR A 9 -9.92 -22.05 13.89
CA THR A 9 -9.80 -23.00 15.01
C THR A 9 -8.80 -24.11 14.68
N ALA A 10 -8.13 -24.66 15.69
CA ALA A 10 -7.18 -25.76 15.51
C ALA A 10 -7.80 -26.95 14.75
N PRO A 11 -9.01 -27.45 15.11
CA PRO A 11 -9.63 -28.55 14.39
C PRO A 11 -9.90 -28.28 12.90
N LEU A 12 -10.13 -27.01 12.54
CA LEU A 12 -10.30 -26.65 11.13
C LEU A 12 -8.97 -26.64 10.39
N ARG A 13 -7.91 -26.11 11.01
CA ARG A 13 -6.56 -26.11 10.42
C ARG A 13 -6.02 -27.52 10.19
N ASP A 14 -6.28 -28.43 11.14
CA ASP A 14 -5.80 -29.81 11.08
C ASP A 14 -6.47 -30.64 9.97
N ARG A 15 -7.62 -30.18 9.45
CA ARG A 15 -8.28 -30.80 8.30
C ARG A 15 -7.64 -30.46 6.96
N PHE A 16 -6.79 -29.44 6.89
CA PHE A 16 -6.04 -29.10 5.69
C PHE A 16 -4.71 -29.85 5.69
N GLY A 17 -4.54 -30.77 4.74
CA GLY A 17 -3.31 -31.56 4.62
C GLY A 17 -2.07 -30.75 4.24
N VAL A 18 -2.27 -29.54 3.66
CA VAL A 18 -1.18 -28.65 3.26
C VAL A 18 -1.57 -27.21 3.59
N ILE A 19 -0.70 -26.50 4.32
CA ILE A 19 -0.83 -25.08 4.60
C ILE A 19 0.27 -24.36 3.83
N LEU A 20 -0.14 -23.52 2.88
CA LEU A 20 0.76 -22.71 2.07
C LEU A 20 0.62 -21.25 2.47
N ARG A 21 1.74 -20.55 2.58
CA ARG A 21 1.78 -19.09 2.74
C ARG A 21 2.09 -18.46 1.39
N LEU A 22 1.19 -17.60 0.93
CA LEU A 22 1.42 -16.80 -0.26
C LEU A 22 2.14 -15.52 0.13
N GLU A 23 3.22 -15.22 -0.58
CA GLU A 23 3.97 -13.98 -0.42
C GLU A 23 3.43 -12.92 -1.38
N MET A 24 3.76 -11.65 -1.10
CA MET A 24 3.47 -10.55 -2.01
C MET A 24 4.33 -10.67 -3.27
N TYR A 25 3.78 -10.26 -4.39
CA TYR A 25 4.51 -10.23 -5.66
C TYR A 25 5.57 -9.13 -5.66
N THR A 26 6.71 -9.38 -6.29
CA THR A 26 7.70 -8.34 -6.55
C THR A 26 7.22 -7.40 -7.67
N PRO A 27 7.78 -6.18 -7.76
CA PRO A 27 7.45 -5.27 -8.87
C PRO A 27 7.67 -5.89 -10.25
N GLU A 28 8.71 -6.72 -10.42
CA GLU A 28 9.02 -7.41 -11.68
C GLU A 28 7.93 -8.42 -12.03
N GLN A 29 7.50 -9.21 -11.05
CA GLN A 29 6.39 -10.17 -11.23
C GLN A 29 5.09 -9.45 -11.54
N LEU A 30 4.80 -8.35 -10.85
CA LEU A 30 3.61 -7.54 -11.11
C LEU A 30 3.65 -6.87 -12.48
N SER A 31 4.82 -6.44 -12.96
CA SER A 31 4.97 -5.90 -14.32
C SER A 31 4.57 -6.91 -15.39
N LEU A 32 4.95 -8.19 -15.22
CA LEU A 32 4.50 -9.26 -16.11
C LEU A 32 2.98 -9.46 -16.06
N ILE A 33 2.39 -9.40 -14.87
CA ILE A 33 0.93 -9.49 -14.69
C ILE A 33 0.23 -8.30 -15.34
N VAL A 34 0.74 -7.09 -15.17
CA VAL A 34 0.20 -5.86 -15.80
C VAL A 34 0.24 -5.99 -17.31
N LYS A 35 1.36 -6.38 -17.90
CA LYS A 35 1.49 -6.57 -19.35
C LYS A 35 0.52 -7.63 -19.88
N ARG A 36 0.41 -8.77 -19.20
CA ARG A 36 -0.59 -9.80 -19.57
C ARG A 36 -2.01 -9.27 -19.50
N SER A 37 -2.35 -8.57 -18.44
CA SER A 37 -3.69 -8.00 -18.24
C SER A 37 -3.99 -6.92 -19.30
N ALA A 38 -3.01 -6.09 -19.63
CA ALA A 38 -3.11 -5.09 -20.68
C ALA A 38 -3.40 -5.73 -22.04
N GLY A 39 -2.69 -6.83 -22.39
CA GLY A 39 -2.94 -7.58 -23.61
C GLY A 39 -4.35 -8.18 -23.67
N ILE A 40 -4.87 -8.72 -22.57
CA ILE A 40 -6.24 -9.27 -22.51
C ILE A 40 -7.29 -8.17 -22.64
N LEU A 41 -7.02 -6.98 -22.11
CA LEU A 41 -7.93 -5.83 -22.13
C LEU A 41 -7.72 -4.93 -23.36
N GLU A 42 -6.81 -5.32 -24.26
CA GLU A 42 -6.45 -4.56 -25.47
C GLU A 42 -6.00 -3.13 -25.15
N ILE A 43 -5.28 -2.95 -24.03
CA ILE A 43 -4.75 -1.66 -23.58
C ILE A 43 -3.31 -1.53 -24.07
N PRO A 44 -2.97 -0.57 -24.96
CA PRO A 44 -1.60 -0.32 -25.35
C PRO A 44 -0.78 0.19 -24.16
N ILE A 45 0.31 -0.51 -23.82
CA ILE A 45 1.19 -0.15 -22.72
C ILE A 45 2.65 -0.48 -23.08
N ASP A 46 3.57 0.42 -22.75
CA ASP A 46 5.01 0.16 -22.88
C ASP A 46 5.61 -0.48 -21.61
N GLU A 47 6.87 -0.83 -21.68
CA GLU A 47 7.59 -1.48 -20.57
C GLU A 47 7.67 -0.59 -19.34
N ASP A 48 7.92 0.70 -19.52
CA ASP A 48 8.07 1.66 -18.41
C ASP A 48 6.72 1.96 -17.74
N GLY A 49 5.63 2.05 -18.52
CA GLY A 49 4.28 2.15 -17.99
C GLY A 49 3.87 0.95 -17.14
N ALA A 50 4.23 -0.26 -17.61
CA ALA A 50 3.96 -1.48 -16.85
C ALA A 50 4.77 -1.53 -15.54
N ARG A 51 6.05 -1.12 -15.56
CA ARG A 51 6.90 -1.03 -14.35
C ARG A 51 6.38 0.01 -13.37
N GLU A 52 5.99 1.18 -13.87
CA GLU A 52 5.47 2.27 -13.03
C GLU A 52 4.19 1.87 -12.30
N ILE A 53 3.25 1.19 -12.97
CA ILE A 53 2.06 0.66 -12.34
C ILE A 53 2.42 -0.44 -11.33
N ALA A 54 3.31 -1.35 -11.69
CA ALA A 54 3.70 -2.47 -10.85
C ALA A 54 4.37 -2.02 -9.54
N SER A 55 5.27 -1.02 -9.61
CA SER A 55 6.00 -0.50 -8.44
C SER A 55 5.06 0.08 -7.38
N ARG A 56 3.95 0.71 -7.80
CA ARG A 56 2.96 1.32 -6.90
C ARG A 56 1.80 0.39 -6.51
N SER A 57 1.88 -0.90 -6.88
CA SER A 57 0.79 -1.87 -6.69
C SER A 57 0.83 -2.64 -5.37
N ARG A 58 1.70 -2.26 -4.44
CA ARG A 58 1.78 -2.83 -3.07
C ARG A 58 1.88 -4.38 -3.07
N GLY A 59 2.59 -4.97 -4.02
CA GLY A 59 2.74 -6.42 -4.12
C GLY A 59 1.46 -7.19 -4.49
N THR A 60 0.39 -6.51 -4.94
CA THR A 60 -0.94 -7.11 -5.09
C THR A 60 -1.47 -7.00 -6.53
N PRO A 61 -1.73 -8.14 -7.23
CA PRO A 61 -2.30 -8.14 -8.60
C PRO A 61 -3.63 -7.43 -8.71
N ARG A 62 -4.47 -7.47 -7.68
CA ARG A 62 -5.75 -6.75 -7.65
C ARG A 62 -5.55 -5.23 -7.76
N ILE A 63 -4.60 -4.68 -7.01
CA ILE A 63 -4.26 -3.26 -7.06
C ILE A 63 -3.66 -2.93 -8.43
N ALA A 64 -2.70 -3.74 -8.92
CA ALA A 64 -2.08 -3.55 -10.23
C ALA A 64 -3.12 -3.45 -11.36
N ASN A 65 -4.09 -4.37 -11.40
CA ASN A 65 -5.15 -4.36 -12.39
C ASN A 65 -6.10 -3.16 -12.23
N ARG A 66 -6.37 -2.72 -11.01
CA ARG A 66 -7.15 -1.51 -10.74
C ARG A 66 -6.42 -0.27 -11.27
N LEU A 67 -5.12 -0.15 -10.98
CA LEU A 67 -4.30 0.97 -11.44
C LEU A 67 -4.15 0.98 -12.97
N LEU A 68 -3.97 -0.19 -13.59
CA LEU A 68 -3.92 -0.34 -15.05
C LEU A 68 -5.18 0.21 -15.72
N LYS A 69 -6.36 -0.17 -15.25
CA LYS A 69 -7.62 0.32 -15.79
C LYS A 69 -7.76 1.84 -15.67
N ARG A 70 -7.34 2.40 -14.53
CA ARG A 70 -7.39 3.85 -14.31
C ARG A 70 -6.36 4.58 -15.17
N ALA A 71 -5.15 4.05 -15.30
CA ALA A 71 -4.12 4.63 -16.15
C ALA A 71 -4.56 4.64 -17.64
N ARG A 72 -5.31 3.60 -18.08
CA ARG A 72 -5.93 3.59 -19.42
C ARG A 72 -6.89 4.76 -19.61
N ASP A 73 -7.82 4.95 -18.66
CA ASP A 73 -8.80 6.03 -18.73
C ASP A 73 -8.11 7.40 -18.89
N PHE A 74 -6.98 7.59 -18.19
CA PHE A 74 -6.14 8.79 -18.34
C PHE A 74 -5.43 8.86 -19.70
N ALA A 75 -4.89 7.75 -20.20
CA ALA A 75 -4.22 7.70 -21.49
C ALA A 75 -5.17 8.02 -22.65
N GLU A 76 -6.40 7.55 -22.57
CA GLU A 76 -7.46 7.84 -23.57
C GLU A 76 -7.86 9.31 -23.58
N VAL A 77 -7.96 9.95 -22.41
CA VAL A 77 -8.44 11.34 -22.29
C VAL A 77 -7.33 12.36 -22.52
N MET A 78 -6.13 12.11 -22.02
CA MET A 78 -5.03 13.09 -21.98
C MET A 78 -3.89 12.79 -22.96
N GLY A 79 -3.90 11.66 -23.64
CA GLY A 79 -2.82 11.18 -24.48
C GLY A 79 -3.31 10.59 -25.80
N ASN A 80 -2.51 9.71 -26.34
CA ASN A 80 -2.77 8.98 -27.60
C ASN A 80 -3.34 7.56 -27.36
N GLY A 81 -3.86 7.30 -26.18
CA GLY A 81 -4.40 5.98 -25.80
C GLY A 81 -3.33 4.95 -25.38
N VAL A 82 -2.05 5.33 -25.35
CA VAL A 82 -0.95 4.46 -24.93
C VAL A 82 -0.52 4.80 -23.51
N ILE A 83 -0.40 3.80 -22.65
CA ILE A 83 0.15 3.97 -21.30
C ILE A 83 1.68 3.88 -21.39
N THR A 84 2.32 5.04 -21.47
CA THR A 84 3.79 5.16 -21.31
C THR A 84 4.17 5.34 -19.84
N GLY A 85 5.46 5.25 -19.51
CA GLY A 85 5.96 5.55 -18.18
C GLY A 85 5.52 6.92 -17.67
N ASP A 86 5.57 7.96 -18.52
CA ASP A 86 5.15 9.32 -18.18
C ASP A 86 3.62 9.41 -17.98
N THR A 87 2.84 8.81 -18.88
CA THR A 87 1.39 8.75 -18.74
C THR A 87 0.97 8.05 -17.46
N ALA A 88 1.64 6.93 -17.12
CA ALA A 88 1.39 6.21 -15.88
C ALA A 88 1.71 7.07 -14.65
N LYS A 89 2.86 7.75 -14.61
CA LYS A 89 3.24 8.68 -13.51
C LYS A 89 2.22 9.79 -13.31
N ILE A 90 1.79 10.43 -14.40
CA ILE A 90 0.78 11.49 -14.36
C ILE A 90 -0.55 10.94 -13.81
N ALA A 91 -1.02 9.81 -14.35
CA ALA A 91 -2.25 9.17 -13.93
C ALA A 91 -2.22 8.81 -12.43
N LEU A 92 -1.15 8.16 -11.97
CA LEU A 92 -0.99 7.76 -10.57
C LEU A 92 -0.86 8.99 -9.66
N GLY A 93 -0.15 10.02 -10.09
CA GLY A 93 -0.07 11.29 -9.37
C GLY A 93 -1.43 11.99 -9.22
N ARG A 94 -2.27 11.98 -10.26
CA ARG A 94 -3.64 12.51 -10.21
C ARG A 94 -4.57 11.71 -9.30
N MET A 95 -4.29 10.44 -9.10
CA MET A 95 -4.96 9.57 -8.13
C MET A 95 -4.36 9.70 -6.71
N GLU A 96 -3.43 10.63 -6.52
CA GLU A 96 -2.73 10.86 -5.25
C GLU A 96 -1.98 9.63 -4.72
N ILE A 97 -1.54 8.74 -5.62
CA ILE A 97 -0.74 7.57 -5.31
C ILE A 97 0.73 7.92 -5.50
N ASP A 98 1.50 7.86 -4.43
CA ASP A 98 2.91 8.20 -4.45
C ASP A 98 3.82 7.07 -4.99
N GLU A 99 5.12 7.30 -4.98
CA GLU A 99 6.14 6.41 -5.53
C GLU A 99 6.17 5.03 -4.85
N LEU A 100 5.77 4.95 -3.59
CA LEU A 100 5.65 3.71 -2.84
C LEU A 100 4.23 3.12 -2.87
N GLY A 101 3.31 3.72 -3.63
CA GLY A 101 1.93 3.26 -3.72
C GLY A 101 1.06 3.70 -2.52
N LEU A 102 1.50 4.63 -1.70
CA LEU A 102 0.66 5.21 -0.64
C LEU A 102 -0.39 6.13 -1.26
N ASP A 103 -1.63 5.94 -0.84
CA ASP A 103 -2.70 6.87 -1.20
C ASP A 103 -2.82 8.04 -0.20
N LEU A 104 -3.77 8.91 -0.45
CA LEU A 104 -4.02 10.06 0.42
C LEU A 104 -4.30 9.64 1.87
N ILE A 105 -5.06 8.57 2.07
CA ILE A 105 -5.48 8.12 3.41
C ILE A 105 -4.29 7.59 4.19
N ASP A 106 -3.41 6.81 3.58
CA ASP A 106 -2.17 6.33 4.22
C ASP A 106 -1.31 7.51 4.69
N ARG A 107 -1.09 8.49 3.81
CA ARG A 107 -0.28 9.67 4.15
C ARG A 107 -0.93 10.52 5.22
N LEU A 108 -2.24 10.70 5.18
CA LEU A 108 -2.99 11.42 6.22
C LEU A 108 -2.95 10.68 7.57
N LEU A 109 -3.02 9.34 7.57
CA LEU A 109 -2.90 8.53 8.77
C LEU A 109 -1.54 8.74 9.43
N LEU A 110 -0.46 8.53 8.71
CA LEU A 110 0.90 8.74 9.20
C LEU A 110 1.12 10.19 9.66
N THR A 111 0.71 11.17 8.84
CA THR A 111 0.87 12.59 9.15
C THR A 111 0.13 12.98 10.43
N SER A 112 -1.09 12.45 10.65
CA SER A 112 -1.83 12.75 11.87
C SER A 112 -1.19 12.13 13.11
N MET A 113 -0.65 10.92 13.00
CA MET A 113 0.12 10.30 14.08
C MET A 113 1.35 11.13 14.43
N ILE A 114 2.05 11.64 13.42
CA ILE A 114 3.23 12.50 13.61
C ILE A 114 2.84 13.83 14.27
N LYS A 115 1.85 14.54 13.73
CA LYS A 115 1.51 15.89 14.17
C LYS A 115 0.79 15.93 15.53
N ASN A 116 -0.13 15.00 15.76
CA ASN A 116 -0.99 15.01 16.93
C ASN A 116 -0.45 14.20 18.10
N TYR A 117 0.42 13.23 17.82
CA TYR A 117 0.91 12.25 18.82
C TYR A 117 2.43 12.08 18.79
N ASN A 118 3.16 12.98 18.15
CA ASN A 118 4.62 12.90 18.01
C ASN A 118 5.12 11.55 17.45
N GLY A 119 4.34 10.93 16.53
CA GLY A 119 4.67 9.64 15.96
C GLY A 119 4.32 8.41 16.80
N GLY A 120 3.72 8.60 17.97
CA GLY A 120 3.26 7.51 18.83
C GLY A 120 4.12 7.27 20.07
N PRO A 121 3.84 6.21 20.84
CA PRO A 121 2.85 5.15 20.56
C PRO A 121 1.39 5.60 20.69
N VAL A 122 0.54 5.20 19.75
CA VAL A 122 -0.89 5.55 19.68
C VAL A 122 -1.75 4.29 19.60
N GLY A 123 -2.82 4.25 20.40
CA GLY A 123 -3.78 3.15 20.36
C GLY A 123 -4.59 3.13 19.05
N LEU A 124 -5.01 1.95 18.61
CA LEU A 124 -5.78 1.78 17.36
C LEU A 124 -7.07 2.59 17.38
N GLU A 125 -7.83 2.52 18.47
CA GLU A 125 -9.09 3.27 18.64
C GLU A 125 -8.88 4.79 18.57
N THR A 126 -7.75 5.28 19.09
CA THR A 126 -7.41 6.71 19.02
C THR A 126 -7.13 7.15 17.59
N ILE A 127 -6.42 6.31 16.82
CA ILE A 127 -6.14 6.57 15.40
C ILE A 127 -7.46 6.57 14.62
N ALA A 128 -8.32 5.57 14.87
CA ALA A 128 -9.62 5.42 14.24
C ALA A 128 -10.52 6.64 14.49
N ALA A 129 -10.66 7.05 15.74
CA ALA A 129 -11.42 8.22 16.12
C ALA A 129 -10.89 9.52 15.49
N THR A 130 -9.55 9.66 15.40
CA THR A 130 -8.91 10.85 14.79
C THR A 130 -9.21 10.95 13.29
N LYS A 131 -9.46 9.81 12.62
CA LYS A 131 -9.71 9.74 11.18
C LYS A 131 -11.18 9.62 10.81
N GLY A 132 -12.04 9.33 11.77
CA GLY A 132 -13.44 9.01 11.51
C GLY A 132 -13.60 7.66 10.77
N GLU A 133 -12.63 6.75 10.94
CA GLU A 133 -12.61 5.42 10.36
C GLU A 133 -12.86 4.36 11.44
N GLU A 134 -13.30 3.19 11.01
CA GLU A 134 -13.41 2.06 11.93
C GLU A 134 -12.03 1.47 12.25
N ALA A 135 -11.79 1.10 13.51
CA ALA A 135 -10.53 0.49 13.95
C ALA A 135 -10.15 -0.75 13.13
N VAL A 136 -11.14 -1.58 12.80
CA VAL A 136 -10.95 -2.78 11.96
C VAL A 136 -10.47 -2.41 10.55
N THR A 137 -10.97 -1.32 9.97
CA THR A 137 -10.53 -0.85 8.65
C THR A 137 -9.06 -0.43 8.70
N ILE A 138 -8.63 0.27 9.74
CA ILE A 138 -7.22 0.64 9.89
C ILE A 138 -6.35 -0.61 10.02
N GLU A 139 -6.72 -1.54 10.88
CA GLU A 139 -5.96 -2.76 11.14
C GLU A 139 -5.89 -3.71 9.93
N ASP A 140 -6.97 -3.84 9.16
CA ASP A 140 -7.04 -4.81 8.08
C ASP A 140 -6.62 -4.26 6.71
N VAL A 141 -6.76 -2.94 6.49
CA VAL A 141 -6.56 -2.33 5.16
C VAL A 141 -5.29 -1.51 5.10
N TYR A 142 -5.05 -0.65 6.09
CA TYR A 142 -3.94 0.31 6.04
C TYR A 142 -2.66 -0.19 6.74
N GLU A 143 -2.77 -0.70 7.97
CA GLU A 143 -1.61 -1.15 8.75
C GLU A 143 -0.74 -2.20 8.06
N PRO A 144 -1.31 -3.24 7.39
CA PRO A 144 -0.48 -4.33 6.87
C PRO A 144 0.57 -3.86 5.87
N TYR A 145 0.20 -2.96 4.97
CA TYR A 145 1.14 -2.43 4.00
C TYR A 145 2.14 -1.46 4.63
N LEU A 146 1.68 -0.55 5.48
CA LEU A 146 2.55 0.40 6.19
C LEU A 146 3.59 -0.31 7.08
N MET A 147 3.21 -1.42 7.70
CA MET A 147 4.13 -2.26 8.47
C MET A 147 5.11 -3.01 7.55
N GLN A 148 4.64 -3.52 6.42
CA GLN A 148 5.46 -4.24 5.45
C GLN A 148 6.60 -3.38 4.88
N ILE A 149 6.31 -2.12 4.53
CA ILE A 149 7.33 -1.17 4.04
C ILE A 149 8.16 -0.55 5.18
N GLY A 150 7.84 -0.89 6.43
CA GLY A 150 8.53 -0.42 7.61
C GLY A 150 8.24 1.03 7.98
N PHE A 151 7.05 1.56 7.65
CA PHE A 151 6.62 2.91 8.02
C PHE A 151 5.89 2.95 9.35
N LEU A 152 5.30 1.84 9.74
CA LEU A 152 4.58 1.68 10.99
C LEU A 152 5.13 0.47 11.76
N SER A 153 5.27 0.59 13.06
CA SER A 153 5.64 -0.49 13.97
C SER A 153 4.56 -0.68 15.03
N LYS A 154 4.26 -1.95 15.36
CA LYS A 154 3.29 -2.30 16.41
C LYS A 154 4.05 -2.63 17.69
N THR A 155 3.77 -1.91 18.75
CA THR A 155 4.35 -2.12 20.08
C THR A 155 3.25 -2.50 21.09
N PRO A 156 3.60 -3.02 22.29
CA PRO A 156 2.62 -3.28 23.34
C PRO A 156 1.83 -2.04 23.78
N ARG A 157 2.40 -0.84 23.59
CA ARG A 157 1.78 0.45 23.95
C ARG A 157 0.95 1.05 22.83
N GLY A 158 1.04 0.53 21.60
CA GLY A 158 0.34 1.07 20.43
C GLY A 158 1.22 1.11 19.18
N ARG A 159 0.77 1.86 18.17
CA ARG A 159 1.43 2.01 16.87
C ARG A 159 2.41 3.18 16.92
N VAL A 160 3.59 2.98 16.31
CA VAL A 160 4.65 3.98 16.25
C VAL A 160 5.06 4.19 14.80
N VAL A 161 5.15 5.45 14.40
CA VAL A 161 5.65 5.85 13.07
C VAL A 161 7.18 5.78 13.08
N THR A 162 7.76 5.12 12.08
CA THR A 162 9.21 4.91 12.01
C THR A 162 9.94 6.10 11.36
N VAL A 163 11.26 6.15 11.53
CA VAL A 163 12.14 7.14 10.87
C VAL A 163 11.92 7.19 9.36
N LYS A 164 11.81 6.00 8.72
CA LYS A 164 11.57 5.90 7.27
C LYS A 164 10.31 6.66 6.81
N ALA A 165 9.25 6.62 7.62
CA ALA A 165 8.02 7.33 7.28
C ALA A 165 8.18 8.86 7.41
N TYR A 166 8.94 9.34 8.41
CA TYR A 166 9.26 10.76 8.53
C TYR A 166 10.07 11.27 7.33
N GLU A 167 11.08 10.51 6.92
CA GLU A 167 11.92 10.83 5.76
C GLU A 167 11.09 10.89 4.47
N HIS A 168 10.25 9.87 4.24
CA HIS A 168 9.37 9.81 3.06
C HIS A 168 8.38 10.97 3.02
N LEU A 169 7.75 11.29 4.15
CA LEU A 169 6.79 12.39 4.25
C LEU A 169 7.46 13.76 4.33
N LYS A 170 8.80 13.82 4.40
CA LYS A 170 9.59 15.04 4.55
C LYS A 170 9.15 15.88 5.77
N LEU A 171 8.83 15.19 6.87
CA LEU A 171 8.42 15.82 8.12
C LEU A 171 9.56 15.79 9.12
N PRO A 172 9.76 16.87 9.93
CA PRO A 172 10.83 16.91 10.92
C PRO A 172 10.54 15.91 12.05
N MET A 173 11.58 15.19 12.47
CA MET A 173 11.53 14.41 13.71
C MET A 173 11.81 15.34 14.89
N ASN A 174 10.89 15.43 15.84
CA ASN A 174 11.14 16.05 17.11
C ASN A 174 12.07 15.15 17.94
N GLY A 175 13.16 15.72 18.48
CA GLY A 175 14.35 15.05 19.00
C GLY A 175 14.22 14.06 20.18
N GLN A 176 13.09 13.41 20.41
CA GLN A 176 12.86 12.45 21.50
C GLN A 176 12.66 10.99 21.06
N GLN A 177 12.78 10.66 19.78
CA GLN A 177 12.55 9.30 19.29
C GLN A 177 13.74 8.72 18.50
N LYS A 178 14.95 8.80 19.05
CA LYS A 178 15.98 7.80 18.76
C LYS A 178 15.74 6.59 19.68
N LEU A 179 14.74 5.81 19.37
CA LEU A 179 14.66 4.44 19.85
C LEU A 179 15.43 3.61 18.82
N ASP A 180 16.67 3.29 19.17
CA ASP A 180 17.43 2.22 18.53
C ASP A 180 16.63 0.93 18.70
N ILE A 181 16.14 0.37 17.59
CA ILE A 181 15.58 -0.98 17.49
C ILE A 181 16.57 -1.80 16.68
#